data_077e31885f92fc4888c9fb3f672aa547
#
_entry.id   077e31885f92fc4888c9fb3f672aa547
#
_cell.length_a   1.000
_cell.length_b   1.000
_cell.length_c   1.000
_cell.angle_alpha   90.00
_cell.angle_beta   90.00
_cell.angle_gamma   90.00
#
_symmetry.space_group_name_H-M   'P 1'
#
loop_
_entity.id
_entity.type
_entity.pdbx_description
1 polymer ?
#
loop_
_entity_poly.entity_id
_entity_poly.type
_entity_poly.pdbx_seq_one_letter_code
_entity_poly.pdbx_strand_id
1 'polypeptide(L)'
;MGLITWIKEKFKMLFKTDAEKAFGVETYLSPEMDAAIKLWGQLESGKPPWVEGDTRTIRFSNTVARELAKLITQNIDIKVQSKYGNGETAKRIQKAIDGHFLKNAQKNMEKVIRLGGVMAKWNGDGMDYIPPDRFLVTDSDSNENITGVIFFYFHQKGKKFYTRAEWHRYEGTAMHLNADGTATPVSLYRVSNKAFVSDAQDQIGHEISLKNTKWADIVPEFTAENLEKPLFVYIKNPYSNTIDPDSPLGVSCFSECIEELRWLDIAMSTLGVETEDSEPKMIIGQSAIQYAEANGIELPRMVLKTGLDDMTDKPFEQWQPTLQVASRTDGINFLLSIISYKTGFDPGYFVFNGQTISVATATQVEATERRTINTVGDYRDILSCPDSNGDGRIGAIHDIAYIMDAMAVINGESAPSEFGNYEIYADFADLTRNAEEDRSRALLLTDKGFYPKWYYLVHNEGFTEEAARAIVAEAKSENEPKEGLFGEE
;
A
#
# COMPACT_ATOMS: atom_id res chain seq x y z
N MET A 1 -22.27 14.30 -17.67
CA MET A 1 -21.84 14.70 -16.32
C MET A 1 -20.66 13.80 -15.96
N GLY A 2 -19.47 14.34 -15.63
CA GLY A 2 -18.31 13.52 -15.34
C GLY A 2 -18.49 12.72 -14.05
N LEU A 3 -17.81 11.58 -13.92
CA LEU A 3 -17.87 10.70 -12.75
C LEU A 3 -17.57 11.46 -11.45
N ILE A 4 -16.57 12.33 -11.47
CA ILE A 4 -16.18 13.17 -10.32
C ILE A 4 -17.32 14.12 -9.90
N THR A 5 -18.03 14.72 -10.87
CA THR A 5 -19.17 15.60 -10.56
C THR A 5 -20.32 14.82 -9.92
N TRP A 6 -20.60 13.61 -10.42
CA TRP A 6 -21.62 12.73 -9.84
C TRP A 6 -21.27 12.27 -8.41
N ILE A 7 -19.97 12.01 -8.13
CA ILE A 7 -19.49 11.65 -6.78
C ILE A 7 -19.66 12.83 -5.81
N LYS A 8 -19.33 14.06 -6.23
CA LYS A 8 -19.50 15.27 -5.40
C LYS A 8 -20.92 15.46 -4.87
N GLU A 9 -21.92 15.12 -5.67
CA GLU A 9 -23.33 15.26 -5.27
C GLU A 9 -23.78 14.25 -4.21
N LYS A 10 -23.12 13.08 -4.12
CA LYS A 10 -23.49 11.99 -3.21
C LYS A 10 -22.72 11.95 -1.89
N PHE A 11 -21.58 12.66 -1.77
CA PHE A 11 -20.73 12.60 -0.57
C PHE A 11 -20.62 13.97 0.12
N LYS A 12 -21.02 14.01 1.37
CA LYS A 12 -20.76 15.15 2.27
C LYS A 12 -19.36 15.03 2.85
N MET A 13 -18.66 16.18 3.03
CA MET A 13 -17.40 16.24 3.78
C MET A 13 -17.64 15.80 5.21
N LEU A 14 -17.16 14.60 5.54
CA LEU A 14 -17.30 14.05 6.88
C LEU A 14 -16.31 14.76 7.82
N PHE A 15 -16.86 15.30 8.93
CA PHE A 15 -16.08 15.78 10.06
C PHE A 15 -15.23 17.05 9.89
N LYS A 16 -14.94 17.53 8.67
CA LYS A 16 -14.08 18.71 8.47
C LYS A 16 -14.58 19.92 9.27
N THR A 17 -15.79 20.38 8.96
CA THR A 17 -16.35 21.58 9.56
C THR A 17 -16.50 21.47 11.09
N ASP A 18 -16.86 20.29 11.60
CA ASP A 18 -17.02 20.06 13.03
C ASP A 18 -15.67 20.03 13.74
N ALA A 19 -14.65 19.44 13.13
CA ALA A 19 -13.27 19.43 13.64
C ALA A 19 -12.66 20.83 13.63
N GLU A 20 -12.82 21.57 12.53
CA GLU A 20 -12.36 22.96 12.42
C GLU A 20 -12.97 23.85 13.51
N LYS A 21 -14.26 23.72 13.76
CA LYS A 21 -14.93 24.45 14.86
C LYS A 21 -14.43 24.01 16.23
N ALA A 22 -14.24 22.70 16.44
CA ALA A 22 -13.87 22.16 17.73
C ALA A 22 -12.46 22.60 18.16
N PHE A 23 -11.53 22.68 17.21
CA PHE A 23 -10.14 23.06 17.46
C PHE A 23 -9.81 24.50 17.09
N GLY A 24 -10.70 25.21 16.38
CA GLY A 24 -10.49 26.59 15.93
C GLY A 24 -9.41 26.69 14.85
N VAL A 25 -9.34 25.73 13.94
CA VAL A 25 -8.33 25.62 12.88
C VAL A 25 -8.96 25.40 11.52
N GLU A 26 -8.22 25.77 10.45
CA GLU A 26 -8.55 25.41 9.07
C GLU A 26 -7.83 24.13 8.67
N THR A 27 -8.33 23.43 7.67
CA THR A 27 -7.73 22.18 7.18
C THR A 27 -7.52 22.19 5.67
N TYR A 28 -6.48 21.49 5.22
CA TYR A 28 -6.08 21.41 3.79
C TYR A 28 -6.91 20.45 2.94
N LEU A 29 -8.05 19.97 3.42
CA LEU A 29 -8.90 19.06 2.65
C LEU A 29 -9.88 19.83 1.76
N SER A 30 -9.67 19.82 0.44
CA SER A 30 -10.62 20.33 -0.55
C SER A 30 -11.79 19.36 -0.78
N PRO A 31 -12.95 19.86 -1.29
CA PRO A 31 -14.07 18.99 -1.66
C PRO A 31 -13.71 17.96 -2.72
N GLU A 32 -12.83 18.32 -3.66
CA GLU A 32 -12.32 17.46 -4.71
C GLU A 32 -11.51 16.31 -4.16
N MET A 33 -10.61 16.61 -3.23
CA MET A 33 -9.74 15.61 -2.59
C MET A 33 -10.55 14.68 -1.67
N ASP A 34 -11.52 15.21 -0.92
CA ASP A 34 -12.43 14.40 -0.09
C ASP A 34 -13.24 13.42 -0.94
N ALA A 35 -13.77 13.86 -2.08
CA ALA A 35 -14.48 12.98 -3.01
C ALA A 35 -13.58 11.89 -3.60
N ALA A 36 -12.33 12.22 -3.92
CA ALA A 36 -11.35 11.28 -4.45
C ALA A 36 -10.97 10.21 -3.39
N ILE A 37 -10.66 10.61 -2.16
CA ILE A 37 -10.34 9.68 -1.06
C ILE A 37 -11.49 8.70 -0.81
N LYS A 38 -12.73 9.19 -0.82
CA LYS A 38 -13.92 8.33 -0.66
C LYS A 38 -14.08 7.34 -1.81
N LEU A 39 -13.85 7.78 -3.05
CA LEU A 39 -13.89 6.90 -4.21
C LEU A 39 -12.82 5.80 -4.11
N TRP A 40 -11.59 6.14 -3.71
CA TRP A 40 -10.53 5.15 -3.51
C TRP A 40 -10.87 4.15 -2.41
N GLY A 41 -11.49 4.59 -1.32
CA GLY A 41 -12.00 3.70 -0.26
C GLY A 41 -13.11 2.77 -0.75
N GLN A 42 -13.96 3.24 -1.67
CA GLN A 42 -14.99 2.40 -2.30
C GLN A 42 -14.38 1.35 -3.25
N LEU A 43 -13.35 1.72 -4.02
CA LEU A 43 -12.56 0.77 -4.82
C LEU A 43 -11.91 -0.31 -3.94
N GLU A 44 -11.27 0.10 -2.84
CA GLU A 44 -10.67 -0.83 -1.87
C GLU A 44 -11.69 -1.83 -1.32
N SER A 45 -12.86 -1.35 -0.90
CA SER A 45 -13.93 -2.19 -0.35
C SER A 45 -14.66 -3.03 -1.41
N GLY A 46 -14.40 -2.80 -2.70
CA GLY A 46 -15.08 -3.46 -3.82
C GLY A 46 -16.53 -3.03 -4.00
N LYS A 47 -16.81 -1.76 -3.68
CA LYS A 47 -18.13 -1.13 -3.81
C LYS A 47 -18.03 0.19 -4.58
N PRO A 48 -17.41 0.21 -5.77
CA PRO A 48 -17.34 1.43 -6.55
C PRO A 48 -18.74 1.87 -7.00
N PRO A 49 -18.95 3.18 -7.25
CA PRO A 49 -20.26 3.75 -7.46
C PRO A 49 -20.96 3.31 -8.76
N TRP A 50 -20.24 2.64 -9.65
CA TRP A 50 -20.80 2.12 -10.91
C TRP A 50 -21.27 0.66 -10.83
N VAL A 51 -21.13 0.00 -9.68
CA VAL A 51 -21.64 -1.36 -9.46
C VAL A 51 -23.13 -1.29 -9.17
N GLU A 52 -23.92 -1.29 -10.24
CA GLU A 52 -25.38 -1.25 -10.22
C GLU A 52 -25.94 -2.25 -11.27
N GLY A 53 -27.11 -2.84 -11.03
CA GLY A 53 -27.74 -3.79 -11.92
C GLY A 53 -26.88 -5.04 -12.15
N ASP A 54 -26.56 -5.33 -13.40
CA ASP A 54 -25.74 -6.48 -13.80
C ASP A 54 -24.23 -6.21 -13.77
N THR A 55 -23.85 -4.94 -13.53
CA THR A 55 -22.42 -4.59 -13.42
C THR A 55 -21.85 -5.11 -12.11
N ARG A 56 -20.76 -5.87 -12.21
CA ARG A 56 -19.98 -6.39 -11.09
C ARG A 56 -18.57 -5.83 -11.14
N THR A 57 -17.89 -5.74 -10.00
CA THR A 57 -16.47 -5.38 -9.98
C THR A 57 -15.60 -6.62 -9.84
N ILE A 58 -14.56 -6.69 -10.66
CA ILE A 58 -13.50 -7.70 -10.54
C ILE A 58 -12.44 -7.31 -9.51
N ARG A 59 -12.56 -6.11 -8.90
CA ARG A 59 -11.61 -5.56 -7.91
C ARG A 59 -10.17 -5.51 -8.43
N PHE A 60 -10.01 -5.16 -9.69
CA PHE A 60 -8.70 -5.17 -10.33
C PHE A 60 -7.73 -4.18 -9.67
N SER A 61 -8.22 -3.04 -9.17
CA SER A 61 -7.44 -2.09 -8.36
C SER A 61 -6.75 -2.76 -7.17
N ASN A 62 -7.42 -3.69 -6.48
CA ASN A 62 -6.81 -4.41 -5.36
C ASN A 62 -5.72 -5.39 -5.82
N THR A 63 -5.87 -5.98 -7.01
CA THR A 63 -4.84 -6.86 -7.61
C THR A 63 -3.59 -6.07 -7.95
N VAL A 64 -3.74 -4.94 -8.64
CA VAL A 64 -2.63 -4.04 -9.00
C VAL A 64 -1.88 -3.55 -7.75
N ALA A 65 -2.62 -3.04 -6.75
CA ALA A 65 -2.00 -2.53 -5.52
C ALA A 65 -1.26 -3.62 -4.74
N ARG A 66 -1.81 -4.83 -4.68
CA ARG A 66 -1.18 -5.97 -4.01
C ARG A 66 0.11 -6.40 -4.71
N GLU A 67 0.08 -6.47 -6.04
CA GLU A 67 1.25 -6.85 -6.81
C GLU A 67 2.37 -5.81 -6.68
N LEU A 68 2.05 -4.52 -6.80
CA LEU A 68 3.02 -3.44 -6.63
C LEU A 68 3.59 -3.43 -5.20
N ALA A 69 2.74 -3.55 -4.17
CA ALA A 69 3.20 -3.62 -2.78
C ALA A 69 4.12 -4.81 -2.52
N LYS A 70 3.83 -5.97 -3.13
CA LYS A 70 4.67 -7.15 -3.04
C LYS A 70 6.05 -6.91 -3.66
N LEU A 71 6.12 -6.33 -4.86
CA LEU A 71 7.38 -5.99 -5.52
C LEU A 71 8.21 -4.98 -4.72
N ILE A 72 7.56 -3.96 -4.12
CA ILE A 72 8.24 -2.96 -3.30
C ILE A 72 8.83 -3.61 -2.04
N THR A 73 8.06 -4.49 -1.37
CA THR A 73 8.43 -5.04 -0.06
C THR A 73 9.14 -6.40 -0.13
N GLN A 74 9.36 -6.91 -1.33
CA GLN A 74 10.03 -8.19 -1.52
C GLN A 74 11.47 -8.14 -0.98
N ASN A 75 11.78 -9.05 -0.05
CA ASN A 75 13.10 -9.23 0.55
C ASN A 75 13.72 -7.92 1.08
N ILE A 76 12.92 -7.11 1.77
CA ILE A 76 13.45 -5.97 2.53
C ILE A 76 14.29 -6.52 3.70
N ASP A 77 15.55 -6.14 3.76
CA ASP A 77 16.45 -6.38 4.90
C ASP A 77 16.79 -5.04 5.57
N ILE A 78 16.39 -4.86 6.82
CA ILE A 78 16.65 -3.64 7.58
C ILE A 78 17.56 -4.01 8.75
N LYS A 79 18.76 -3.43 8.77
CA LYS A 79 19.74 -3.61 9.82
C LYS A 79 19.96 -2.32 10.58
N VAL A 80 19.83 -2.38 11.89
CA VAL A 80 20.10 -1.25 12.78
C VAL A 80 21.39 -1.51 13.53
N GLN A 81 22.36 -0.62 13.37
CA GLN A 81 23.67 -0.72 14.01
C GLN A 81 23.83 0.41 15.02
N SER A 82 24.59 0.19 16.08
CA SER A 82 24.93 1.24 17.05
C SER A 82 26.07 2.09 16.54
N LYS A 83 25.96 3.41 16.72
CA LYS A 83 27.07 4.34 16.43
C LYS A 83 28.18 4.22 17.46
N TYR A 84 27.80 4.02 18.72
CA TYR A 84 28.74 3.89 19.85
C TYR A 84 28.10 3.16 21.04
N GLY A 85 28.91 2.72 21.97
CA GLY A 85 28.46 2.07 23.22
C GLY A 85 28.01 0.63 23.09
N ASN A 86 27.10 0.21 23.97
CA ASN A 86 26.67 -1.19 24.13
C ASN A 86 25.59 -1.65 23.15
N GLY A 87 25.06 -0.74 22.33
CA GLY A 87 24.10 -1.05 21.29
C GLY A 87 22.67 -1.35 21.76
N GLU A 88 22.29 -1.02 22.98
CA GLU A 88 20.93 -1.31 23.49
C GLU A 88 19.85 -0.54 22.72
N THR A 89 20.09 0.75 22.38
CA THR A 89 19.17 1.54 21.54
C THR A 89 19.00 0.90 20.17
N ALA A 90 20.10 0.50 19.51
CA ALA A 90 20.02 -0.14 18.19
C ALA A 90 19.23 -1.45 18.26
N LYS A 91 19.44 -2.29 19.28
CA LYS A 91 18.68 -3.56 19.48
C LYS A 91 17.19 -3.29 19.69
N ARG A 92 16.84 -2.26 20.49
CA ARG A 92 15.46 -1.85 20.73
C ARG A 92 14.78 -1.40 19.44
N ILE A 93 15.42 -0.52 18.66
CA ILE A 93 14.91 -0.03 17.39
C ILE A 93 14.80 -1.15 16.37
N GLN A 94 15.78 -2.07 16.27
CA GLN A 94 15.68 -3.25 15.41
C GLN A 94 14.43 -4.08 15.74
N LYS A 95 14.24 -4.43 17.02
CA LYS A 95 13.08 -5.20 17.47
C LYS A 95 11.75 -4.46 17.16
N ALA A 96 11.73 -3.14 17.32
CA ALA A 96 10.56 -2.34 17.05
C ALA A 96 10.25 -2.27 15.53
N ILE A 97 11.27 -2.09 14.68
CA ILE A 97 11.11 -2.14 13.20
C ILE A 97 10.61 -3.51 12.76
N ASP A 98 11.20 -4.61 13.25
CA ASP A 98 10.78 -5.96 12.90
C ASP A 98 9.31 -6.22 13.29
N GLY A 99 8.93 -5.79 14.50
CA GLY A 99 7.60 -6.03 15.05
C GLY A 99 6.50 -5.13 14.49
N HIS A 100 6.78 -3.86 14.24
CA HIS A 100 5.77 -2.85 13.91
C HIS A 100 5.79 -2.41 12.44
N PHE A 101 6.93 -2.43 11.78
CA PHE A 101 7.05 -2.07 10.37
C PHE A 101 7.09 -3.30 9.46
N LEU A 102 8.11 -4.15 9.54
CA LEU A 102 8.33 -5.26 8.61
C LEU A 102 7.18 -6.26 8.59
N LYS A 103 6.65 -6.62 9.75
CA LYS A 103 5.54 -7.57 9.88
C LYS A 103 4.32 -7.22 9.04
N ASN A 104 4.07 -5.92 8.80
CA ASN A 104 2.90 -5.43 8.08
C ASN A 104 3.29 -4.55 6.88
N ALA A 105 4.56 -4.56 6.45
CA ALA A 105 5.07 -3.67 5.42
C ALA A 105 4.25 -3.75 4.13
N GLN A 106 4.03 -4.94 3.58
CA GLN A 106 3.23 -5.13 2.37
C GLN A 106 1.80 -4.59 2.54
N LYS A 107 1.12 -4.93 3.65
CA LYS A 107 -0.25 -4.48 3.91
C LYS A 107 -0.36 -2.95 4.02
N ASN A 108 0.64 -2.31 4.62
CA ASN A 108 0.67 -0.86 4.75
C ASN A 108 0.99 -0.20 3.40
N MET A 109 1.91 -0.76 2.61
CA MET A 109 2.19 -0.30 1.25
C MET A 109 0.98 -0.46 0.32
N GLU A 110 0.20 -1.55 0.43
CA GLU A 110 -1.07 -1.68 -0.29
C GLU A 110 -2.02 -0.50 -0.02
N LYS A 111 -2.08 0.00 1.23
CA LYS A 111 -2.90 1.17 1.57
C LYS A 111 -2.31 2.47 0.99
N VAL A 112 -0.98 2.66 1.07
CA VAL A 112 -0.29 3.81 0.47
C VAL A 112 -0.63 3.91 -1.01
N ILE A 113 -0.48 2.81 -1.74
CA ILE A 113 -0.73 2.72 -3.18
C ILE A 113 -2.21 3.03 -3.51
N ARG A 114 -3.15 2.41 -2.76
CA ARG A 114 -4.59 2.55 -3.01
C ARG A 114 -5.15 3.91 -2.62
N LEU A 115 -4.70 4.47 -1.51
CA LEU A 115 -5.32 5.63 -0.87
C LEU A 115 -4.50 6.92 -1.00
N GLY A 116 -3.36 6.86 -1.69
CA GLY A 116 -2.48 8.01 -1.92
C GLY A 116 -1.46 8.26 -0.80
N GLY A 117 -1.60 7.61 0.34
CA GLY A 117 -0.68 7.70 1.44
C GLY A 117 -1.27 7.18 2.75
N VAL A 118 -0.42 7.05 3.76
CA VAL A 118 -0.80 6.60 5.10
C VAL A 118 0.01 7.37 6.12
N MET A 119 -0.64 7.82 7.19
CA MET A 119 0.02 8.44 8.31
C MET A 119 0.46 7.39 9.33
N ALA A 120 1.75 7.30 9.62
CA ALA A 120 2.26 6.45 10.67
C ALA A 120 2.50 7.27 11.94
N LYS A 121 2.01 6.83 13.09
CA LYS A 121 2.22 7.46 14.39
C LYS A 121 2.27 6.43 15.52
N TRP A 122 2.89 6.81 16.64
CA TRP A 122 2.91 6.00 17.85
C TRP A 122 1.53 6.02 18.56
N ASN A 123 1.09 4.84 19.05
CA ASN A 123 -0.20 4.69 19.76
C ASN A 123 -0.08 4.33 21.26
N GLY A 124 1.14 4.25 21.77
CA GLY A 124 1.45 3.80 23.13
C GLY A 124 2.15 2.44 23.17
N ASP A 125 1.72 1.49 22.34
CA ASP A 125 2.28 0.13 22.29
C ASP A 125 3.06 -0.15 21.00
N GLY A 126 2.86 0.64 19.95
CA GLY A 126 3.44 0.43 18.64
C GLY A 126 3.07 1.52 17.63
N MET A 127 3.21 1.19 16.35
CA MET A 127 2.90 2.11 15.25
C MET A 127 1.52 1.83 14.67
N ASP A 128 0.67 2.86 14.65
CA ASP A 128 -0.57 2.89 13.90
C ASP A 128 -0.33 3.42 12.49
N TYR A 129 -0.98 2.81 11.50
CA TYR A 129 -0.96 3.23 10.10
C TYR A 129 -2.36 3.67 9.69
N ILE A 130 -2.58 4.98 9.70
CA ILE A 130 -3.88 5.64 9.61
C ILE A 130 -4.12 6.10 8.17
N PRO A 131 -5.20 5.63 7.50
CA PRO A 131 -5.53 6.01 6.14
C PRO A 131 -6.11 7.44 6.05
N PRO A 132 -6.13 8.07 4.84
CA PRO A 132 -6.52 9.46 4.65
C PRO A 132 -7.96 9.79 5.04
N ASP A 133 -8.85 8.81 5.08
CA ASP A 133 -10.25 8.97 5.53
C ASP A 133 -10.39 9.15 7.06
N ARG A 134 -9.30 9.06 7.82
CA ARG A 134 -9.26 9.12 9.30
C ARG A 134 -8.33 10.18 9.86
N PHE A 135 -7.86 11.10 9.05
CA PHE A 135 -7.12 12.25 9.51
C PHE A 135 -7.38 13.49 8.66
N LEU A 136 -7.14 14.67 9.22
CA LEU A 136 -7.19 15.95 8.54
C LEU A 136 -5.87 16.68 8.77
N VAL A 137 -5.25 17.18 7.72
CA VAL A 137 -4.05 18.02 7.79
C VAL A 137 -4.45 19.44 8.16
N THR A 138 -3.83 20.00 9.21
CA THR A 138 -4.06 21.38 9.67
C THR A 138 -2.94 22.32 9.27
N ASP A 139 -1.71 21.82 9.20
CA ASP A 139 -0.52 22.62 8.89
C ASP A 139 0.49 21.83 8.06
N SER A 140 1.17 22.52 7.15
CA SER A 140 2.31 22.02 6.39
C SER A 140 3.36 23.14 6.22
N ASP A 141 4.61 22.73 6.05
CA ASP A 141 5.68 23.68 5.72
C ASP A 141 5.76 23.96 4.20
N SER A 142 6.69 24.84 3.81
CA SER A 142 6.91 25.22 2.41
C SER A 142 7.42 24.07 1.52
N ASN A 143 7.83 22.94 2.11
CA ASN A 143 8.28 21.74 1.40
C ASN A 143 7.20 20.65 1.41
N GLU A 144 5.95 20.99 1.70
CA GLU A 144 4.81 20.08 1.84
C GLU A 144 4.96 19.04 2.98
N ASN A 145 5.91 19.22 3.91
CA ASN A 145 5.98 18.36 5.08
C ASN A 145 4.83 18.70 6.03
N ILE A 146 4.07 17.73 6.44
CA ILE A 146 2.94 17.92 7.33
C ILE A 146 3.46 18.17 8.75
N THR A 147 3.08 19.30 9.33
CA THR A 147 3.46 19.72 10.68
C THR A 147 2.28 19.71 11.66
N GLY A 148 1.03 19.69 11.14
CA GLY A 148 -0.17 19.60 11.94
C GLY A 148 -1.20 18.62 11.38
N VAL A 149 -1.78 17.79 12.25
CA VAL A 149 -2.76 16.77 11.83
C VAL A 149 -3.74 16.42 12.95
N ILE A 150 -5.01 16.22 12.59
CA ILE A 150 -6.07 15.71 13.49
C ILE A 150 -6.37 14.28 13.10
N PHE A 151 -6.21 13.34 14.03
CA PHE A 151 -6.56 11.92 13.86
C PHE A 151 -7.91 11.61 14.48
N PHE A 152 -8.70 10.75 13.82
CA PHE A 152 -10.02 10.33 14.30
C PHE A 152 -10.04 8.86 14.67
N TYR A 153 -10.57 8.57 15.86
CA TYR A 153 -10.80 7.23 16.38
C TYR A 153 -12.27 7.04 16.70
N PHE A 154 -12.86 5.97 16.19
CA PHE A 154 -14.29 5.72 16.28
C PHE A 154 -14.58 4.55 17.21
N HIS A 155 -15.68 4.67 17.92
CA HIS A 155 -16.23 3.62 18.77
C HIS A 155 -17.75 3.71 18.81
N GLN A 156 -18.44 2.59 18.60
CA GLN A 156 -19.89 2.49 18.75
C GLN A 156 -20.24 1.75 20.03
N LYS A 157 -21.15 2.33 20.81
CA LYS A 157 -21.75 1.68 22.01
C LYS A 157 -23.27 1.83 21.95
N GLY A 158 -23.95 0.74 21.70
CA GLY A 158 -25.40 0.74 21.46
C GLY A 158 -25.76 1.52 20.19
N LYS A 159 -26.61 2.54 20.31
CA LYS A 159 -27.02 3.41 19.20
C LYS A 159 -26.17 4.68 19.08
N LYS A 160 -25.21 4.89 19.99
CA LYS A 160 -24.39 6.10 20.01
C LYS A 160 -23.02 5.83 19.37
N PHE A 161 -22.54 6.83 18.63
CA PHE A 161 -21.24 6.87 18.00
C PHE A 161 -20.34 7.84 18.76
N TYR A 162 -19.19 7.35 19.19
CA TYR A 162 -18.19 8.12 19.92
C TYR A 162 -17.01 8.35 19.01
N THR A 163 -16.53 9.58 18.94
CA THR A 163 -15.36 9.98 18.17
C THR A 163 -14.35 10.62 19.10
N ARG A 164 -13.10 10.16 19.08
CA ARG A 164 -11.98 10.88 19.66
C ARG A 164 -11.22 11.55 18.54
N ALA A 165 -11.03 12.86 18.64
CA ALA A 165 -10.17 13.64 17.78
C ALA A 165 -8.89 13.98 18.55
N GLU A 166 -7.75 13.64 17.97
CA GLU A 166 -6.41 13.80 18.53
C GLU A 166 -5.62 14.73 17.62
N TRP A 167 -5.39 15.96 18.04
CA TRP A 167 -4.70 16.98 17.25
C TRP A 167 -3.25 17.07 17.65
N HIS A 168 -2.37 16.79 16.70
CA HIS A 168 -0.93 16.88 16.79
C HIS A 168 -0.42 18.12 16.08
N ARG A 169 0.47 18.88 16.75
CA ARG A 169 1.10 20.09 16.22
C ARG A 169 2.59 20.09 16.50
N TYR A 170 3.38 20.31 15.47
CA TYR A 170 4.80 20.56 15.57
C TYR A 170 5.06 22.02 15.23
N GLU A 171 5.42 22.84 16.22
CA GLU A 171 5.57 24.29 16.09
C GLU A 171 6.98 24.68 15.64
N GLY A 172 7.85 23.69 15.33
CA GLY A 172 9.24 23.95 14.94
C GLY A 172 10.03 24.62 16.06
N THR A 173 11.17 25.23 15.69
CA THR A 173 12.04 25.89 16.66
C THR A 173 11.61 27.34 16.89
N ALA A 174 11.13 27.66 18.08
CA ALA A 174 10.82 29.01 18.56
C ALA A 174 11.82 29.42 19.63
N MET A 175 12.10 30.76 19.72
CA MET A 175 12.96 31.28 20.77
C MET A 175 12.17 31.39 22.09
N HIS A 176 12.57 30.59 23.06
CA HIS A 176 12.02 30.65 24.41
C HIS A 176 12.86 31.61 25.27
N LEU A 177 12.22 32.60 25.88
CA LEU A 177 12.89 33.56 26.78
C LEU A 177 12.93 32.96 28.20
N ASN A 178 14.12 32.64 28.67
CA ASN A 178 14.35 32.13 30.01
C ASN A 178 14.17 33.22 31.09
N ALA A 179 13.99 32.79 32.33
CA ALA A 179 13.82 33.70 33.47
C ALA A 179 15.06 34.64 33.71
N ASP A 180 16.22 34.24 33.21
CA ASP A 180 17.47 34.99 33.28
C ASP A 180 17.65 36.00 32.13
N GLY A 181 16.67 36.10 31.21
CA GLY A 181 16.70 36.99 30.05
C GLY A 181 17.45 36.41 28.84
N THR A 182 17.96 35.19 28.90
CA THR A 182 18.56 34.49 27.75
C THR A 182 17.45 33.88 26.88
N ALA A 183 17.64 33.89 25.55
CA ALA A 183 16.74 33.24 24.62
C ALA A 183 17.36 31.91 24.15
N THR A 184 16.67 30.80 24.39
CA THR A 184 17.06 29.49 23.88
C THR A 184 16.09 29.03 22.80
N PRO A 185 16.56 28.41 21.69
CA PRO A 185 15.71 27.83 20.70
C PRO A 185 15.09 26.55 21.29
N VAL A 186 13.75 26.45 21.29
CA VAL A 186 13.00 25.27 21.75
C VAL A 186 11.98 24.91 20.68
N SER A 187 11.96 23.66 20.25
CA SER A 187 10.87 23.14 19.43
C SER A 187 9.77 22.58 20.32
N LEU A 188 8.53 22.87 20.00
CA LEU A 188 7.37 22.41 20.75
C LEU A 188 6.55 21.43 19.92
N TYR A 189 6.22 20.31 20.54
CA TYR A 189 5.27 19.37 20.01
C TYR A 189 4.11 19.21 20.96
N ARG A 190 2.90 19.45 20.48
CA ARG A 190 1.69 19.41 21.30
C ARG A 190 0.67 18.42 20.75
N VAL A 191 0.03 17.73 21.66
CA VAL A 191 -1.09 16.81 21.37
C VAL A 191 -2.28 17.23 22.24
N SER A 192 -3.43 17.44 21.61
CA SER A 192 -4.68 17.76 22.30
C SER A 192 -5.75 16.74 21.95
N ASN A 193 -6.41 16.16 22.94
CA ASN A 193 -7.43 15.13 22.78
C ASN A 193 -8.81 15.68 23.16
N LYS A 194 -9.81 15.51 22.27
CA LYS A 194 -11.22 15.81 22.52
C LYS A 194 -12.08 14.61 22.18
N ALA A 195 -13.15 14.39 22.93
CA ALA A 195 -14.11 13.33 22.66
C ALA A 195 -15.49 13.91 22.35
N PHE A 196 -16.20 13.24 21.46
CA PHE A 196 -17.51 13.64 20.96
C PHE A 196 -18.46 12.45 20.98
N VAL A 197 -19.76 12.72 21.04
CA VAL A 197 -20.81 11.72 20.91
C VAL A 197 -21.90 12.19 19.94
N SER A 198 -22.34 11.29 19.07
CA SER A 198 -23.42 11.53 18.11
C SER A 198 -24.40 10.36 18.08
N ASP A 199 -25.63 10.64 17.66
CA ASP A 199 -26.63 9.64 17.34
C ASP A 199 -26.58 9.19 15.87
N ALA A 200 -25.76 9.86 15.03
CA ALA A 200 -25.53 9.53 13.61
C ALA A 200 -24.05 9.20 13.37
N GLN A 201 -23.80 8.23 12.51
CA GLN A 201 -22.45 7.76 12.21
C GLN A 201 -21.62 8.78 11.41
N ASP A 202 -22.28 9.65 10.66
CA ASP A 202 -21.71 10.63 9.73
C ASP A 202 -21.51 12.02 10.35
N GLN A 203 -21.59 12.15 11.67
CA GLN A 203 -21.43 13.41 12.41
C GLN A 203 -20.53 13.21 13.61
N ILE A 204 -19.68 14.19 13.91
CA ILE A 204 -18.89 14.20 15.14
C ILE A 204 -19.81 14.35 16.38
N GLY A 205 -20.85 15.17 16.28
CA GLY A 205 -21.79 15.44 17.36
C GLY A 205 -21.28 16.49 18.36
N HIS A 206 -21.64 16.35 19.64
CA HIS A 206 -21.26 17.31 20.66
C HIS A 206 -20.10 16.80 21.53
N GLU A 207 -19.30 17.74 22.02
CA GLU A 207 -18.13 17.45 22.86
C GLU A 207 -18.55 16.89 24.22
N ILE A 208 -17.85 15.86 24.67
CA ILE A 208 -18.02 15.23 25.98
C ILE A 208 -16.66 15.02 26.63
N SER A 209 -16.67 14.82 27.97
CA SER A 209 -15.44 14.50 28.68
C SER A 209 -14.89 13.14 28.27
N LEU A 210 -13.57 13.04 28.03
CA LEU A 210 -12.84 11.78 27.78
C LEU A 210 -13.14 10.72 28.85
N LYS A 211 -13.31 11.13 30.10
CA LYS A 211 -13.61 10.23 31.23
C LYS A 211 -14.90 9.43 31.05
N ASN A 212 -15.84 9.92 30.21
CA ASN A 212 -17.10 9.26 29.92
C ASN A 212 -17.05 8.32 28.73
N THR A 213 -15.86 8.04 28.23
CA THR A 213 -15.62 7.22 27.03
C THR A 213 -14.67 6.05 27.33
N LYS A 214 -14.44 5.21 26.35
CA LYS A 214 -13.41 4.17 26.46
C LYS A 214 -11.96 4.71 26.51
N TRP A 215 -11.79 6.01 26.30
CA TRP A 215 -10.50 6.72 26.30
C TRP A 215 -10.26 7.51 27.60
N ALA A 216 -10.85 7.07 28.71
CA ALA A 216 -10.74 7.74 30.01
C ALA A 216 -9.31 7.88 30.53
N ASP A 217 -8.43 6.95 30.14
CA ASP A 217 -7.02 6.91 30.56
C ASP A 217 -6.11 7.80 29.68
N ILE A 218 -6.65 8.39 28.59
CA ILE A 218 -5.87 9.25 27.71
C ILE A 218 -5.78 10.67 28.30
N VAL A 219 -4.54 11.20 28.33
CA VAL A 219 -4.26 12.56 28.77
C VAL A 219 -4.86 13.56 27.77
N PRO A 220 -5.65 14.55 28.24
CA PRO A 220 -6.27 15.55 27.36
C PRO A 220 -5.25 16.40 26.58
N GLU A 221 -4.15 16.78 27.23
CA GLU A 221 -3.10 17.59 26.63
C GLU A 221 -1.72 17.03 26.99
N PHE A 222 -0.84 16.96 26.00
CA PHE A 222 0.54 16.53 26.14
C PHE A 222 1.44 17.50 25.39
N THR A 223 2.59 17.83 25.96
CA THR A 223 3.60 18.67 25.31
C THR A 223 4.98 18.02 25.48
N ALA A 224 5.74 17.95 24.41
CA ALA A 224 7.14 17.58 24.40
C ALA A 224 7.97 18.70 23.82
N GLU A 225 9.18 18.86 24.33
CA GLU A 225 10.12 19.91 23.94
C GLU A 225 11.36 19.29 23.29
N ASN A 226 12.04 20.11 22.47
CA ASN A 226 13.33 19.76 21.85
C ASN A 226 13.27 18.55 20.92
N LEU A 227 12.15 18.33 20.24
CA LEU A 227 12.06 17.37 19.15
C LEU A 227 12.50 18.00 17.84
N GLU A 228 13.27 17.26 17.05
CA GLU A 228 13.73 17.70 15.72
C GLU A 228 12.66 17.53 14.66
N LYS A 229 11.76 16.56 14.85
CA LYS A 229 10.70 16.18 13.91
C LYS A 229 9.39 15.91 14.65
N PRO A 230 8.22 15.95 13.96
CA PRO A 230 6.95 15.53 14.54
C PRO A 230 6.95 14.03 14.88
N LEU A 231 6.13 13.62 15.85
CA LEU A 231 5.96 12.21 16.26
C LEU A 231 4.93 11.46 15.39
N PHE A 232 4.87 11.84 14.14
CA PHE A 232 4.15 11.15 13.05
C PHE A 232 4.90 11.36 11.73
N VAL A 233 4.69 10.47 10.78
CA VAL A 233 5.26 10.57 9.43
C VAL A 233 4.19 10.21 8.40
N TYR A 234 4.11 10.99 7.33
CA TYR A 234 3.23 10.71 6.20
C TYR A 234 3.99 9.96 5.11
N ILE A 235 3.62 8.70 4.90
CA ILE A 235 4.14 7.88 3.81
C ILE A 235 3.28 8.19 2.59
N LYS A 236 3.75 9.12 1.76
CA LYS A 236 3.05 9.68 0.59
C LYS A 236 3.35 8.83 -0.64
N ASN A 237 2.37 8.63 -1.51
CA ASN A 237 2.57 8.06 -2.84
C ASN A 237 3.47 9.00 -3.67
N PRO A 238 4.45 8.50 -4.49
CA PRO A 238 5.42 9.34 -5.22
C PRO A 238 4.82 10.22 -6.31
N TYR A 239 3.55 10.03 -6.65
CA TYR A 239 2.91 10.80 -7.71
C TYR A 239 2.50 12.21 -7.25
N SER A 240 2.62 13.18 -8.16
CA SER A 240 2.15 14.55 -7.93
C SER A 240 0.63 14.57 -7.74
N ASN A 241 0.16 15.44 -6.85
CA ASN A 241 -1.28 15.63 -6.65
C ASN A 241 -1.85 16.50 -7.79
N THR A 242 -2.52 15.85 -8.75
CA THR A 242 -3.17 16.51 -9.88
C THR A 242 -4.64 16.89 -9.60
N ILE A 243 -5.18 16.46 -8.45
CA ILE A 243 -6.56 16.76 -8.04
C ILE A 243 -6.62 18.09 -7.30
N ASP A 244 -5.67 18.31 -6.42
CA ASP A 244 -5.52 19.49 -5.60
C ASP A 244 -4.02 19.79 -5.41
N PRO A 245 -3.42 20.61 -6.31
CA PRO A 245 -1.99 20.89 -6.28
C PRO A 245 -1.50 21.62 -5.02
N ASP A 246 -2.40 22.30 -4.31
CA ASP A 246 -2.07 23.03 -3.08
C ASP A 246 -2.17 22.14 -1.83
N SER A 247 -2.64 20.90 -1.98
CA SER A 247 -2.78 19.94 -0.88
C SER A 247 -1.51 19.12 -0.69
N PRO A 248 -0.99 18.98 0.55
CA PRO A 248 0.17 18.14 0.84
C PRO A 248 -0.17 16.62 0.77
N LEU A 249 -1.46 16.27 0.58
CA LEU A 249 -1.89 14.89 0.49
C LEU A 249 -1.45 14.24 -0.82
N GLY A 250 -1.10 12.97 -0.76
CA GLY A 250 -0.80 12.17 -1.94
C GLY A 250 -2.07 11.67 -2.64
N VAL A 251 -1.92 11.23 -3.88
CA VAL A 251 -3.00 10.66 -4.69
C VAL A 251 -2.83 9.17 -4.88
N SER A 252 -3.94 8.44 -5.04
CA SER A 252 -3.91 7.02 -5.38
C SER A 252 -3.20 6.78 -6.70
N CYS A 253 -2.50 5.65 -6.84
CA CYS A 253 -1.95 5.23 -8.13
C CYS A 253 -3.05 5.06 -9.21
N PHE A 254 -4.32 5.00 -8.79
CA PHE A 254 -5.48 4.89 -9.69
C PHE A 254 -6.09 6.23 -10.08
N SER A 255 -5.60 7.35 -9.53
CA SER A 255 -6.19 8.68 -9.75
C SER A 255 -6.43 9.00 -11.23
N GLU A 256 -5.54 8.55 -12.10
CA GLU A 256 -5.58 8.81 -13.55
C GLU A 256 -6.24 7.70 -14.37
N CYS A 257 -6.63 6.56 -13.77
CA CYS A 257 -7.20 5.42 -14.51
C CYS A 257 -8.57 4.96 -13.98
N ILE A 258 -9.31 5.85 -13.30
CA ILE A 258 -10.64 5.54 -12.72
C ILE A 258 -11.65 5.14 -13.81
N GLU A 259 -11.66 5.83 -14.95
CA GLU A 259 -12.59 5.53 -16.05
C GLU A 259 -12.26 4.19 -16.70
N GLU A 260 -10.98 3.86 -16.88
CA GLU A 260 -10.55 2.58 -17.43
C GLU A 260 -10.91 1.43 -16.49
N LEU A 261 -10.77 1.61 -15.16
CA LEU A 261 -11.22 0.61 -14.18
C LEU A 261 -12.73 0.39 -14.25
N ARG A 262 -13.50 1.46 -14.43
CA ARG A 262 -14.95 1.38 -14.64
C ARG A 262 -15.29 0.62 -15.91
N TRP A 263 -14.64 0.95 -17.02
CA TRP A 263 -14.86 0.27 -18.30
C TRP A 263 -14.46 -1.19 -18.26
N LEU A 264 -13.39 -1.52 -17.54
CA LEU A 264 -12.96 -2.89 -17.33
C LEU A 264 -14.03 -3.71 -16.57
N ASP A 265 -14.60 -3.17 -15.49
CA ASP A 265 -15.68 -3.80 -14.75
C ASP A 265 -16.93 -4.01 -15.64
N ILE A 266 -17.30 -3.03 -16.46
CA ILE A 266 -18.42 -3.12 -17.42
C ILE A 266 -18.12 -4.17 -18.49
N ALA A 267 -16.94 -4.17 -19.10
CA ALA A 267 -16.56 -5.10 -20.14
C ALA A 267 -16.57 -6.56 -19.65
N MET A 268 -16.03 -6.79 -18.45
CA MET A 268 -16.04 -8.12 -17.81
C MET A 268 -17.45 -8.58 -17.45
N SER A 269 -18.29 -7.67 -16.95
CA SER A 269 -19.69 -7.98 -16.63
C SER A 269 -20.48 -8.31 -17.89
N THR A 270 -20.28 -7.53 -18.96
CA THR A 270 -20.94 -7.78 -20.25
C THR A 270 -20.53 -9.13 -20.84
N LEU A 271 -19.24 -9.49 -20.76
CA LEU A 271 -18.77 -10.82 -21.20
C LEU A 271 -19.43 -11.94 -20.39
N GLY A 272 -19.60 -11.75 -19.06
CA GLY A 272 -20.29 -12.70 -18.19
C GLY A 272 -21.75 -12.90 -18.59
N VAL A 273 -22.51 -11.80 -18.73
CA VAL A 273 -23.93 -11.83 -19.15
C VAL A 273 -24.09 -12.46 -20.55
N GLU A 274 -23.22 -12.08 -21.51
CA GLU A 274 -23.26 -12.67 -22.84
C GLU A 274 -23.00 -14.20 -22.80
N THR A 275 -22.10 -14.64 -21.91
CA THR A 275 -21.84 -16.07 -21.72
C THR A 275 -23.04 -16.80 -21.14
N GLU A 276 -23.73 -16.21 -20.16
CA GLU A 276 -24.96 -16.76 -19.57
C GLU A 276 -26.11 -16.80 -20.60
N ASP A 277 -26.27 -15.72 -21.39
CA ASP A 277 -27.32 -15.63 -22.39
C ASP A 277 -27.06 -16.44 -23.66
N SER A 278 -25.83 -16.91 -23.88
CA SER A 278 -25.43 -17.67 -25.07
C SER A 278 -25.86 -19.13 -25.05
N GLU A 279 -26.50 -19.60 -23.98
CA GLU A 279 -27.08 -20.94 -23.97
C GLU A 279 -27.99 -21.12 -25.20
N PRO A 280 -27.83 -22.24 -25.96
CA PRO A 280 -28.71 -22.53 -27.10
C PRO A 280 -30.16 -22.49 -26.63
N LYS A 281 -30.99 -21.69 -27.28
CA LYS A 281 -32.43 -21.61 -27.00
C LYS A 281 -33.20 -22.23 -28.14
N MET A 282 -34.25 -23.03 -27.81
CA MET A 282 -35.14 -23.58 -28.77
C MET A 282 -36.45 -22.79 -28.73
N ILE A 283 -36.79 -22.16 -29.84
CA ILE A 283 -38.03 -21.42 -30.00
C ILE A 283 -39.08 -22.43 -30.50
N ILE A 284 -40.17 -22.61 -29.76
CA ILE A 284 -41.27 -23.51 -30.14
C ILE A 284 -42.56 -22.71 -30.25
N GLY A 285 -43.38 -23.13 -31.20
CA GLY A 285 -44.69 -22.53 -31.45
C GLY A 285 -45.69 -22.82 -30.33
N GLN A 286 -46.73 -21.99 -30.22
CA GLN A 286 -47.73 -22.09 -29.15
C GLN A 286 -48.49 -23.43 -29.15
N SER A 287 -48.74 -24.01 -30.31
CA SER A 287 -49.35 -25.36 -30.43
C SER A 287 -48.56 -26.47 -29.78
N ALA A 288 -47.19 -26.39 -29.87
CA ALA A 288 -46.32 -27.38 -29.22
C ALA A 288 -46.29 -27.17 -27.70
N ILE A 289 -46.37 -25.92 -27.21
CA ILE A 289 -46.46 -25.60 -25.77
C ILE A 289 -47.80 -26.17 -25.21
N GLN A 290 -48.91 -25.89 -25.88
CA GLN A 290 -50.23 -26.41 -25.47
C GLN A 290 -50.30 -27.93 -25.45
N TYR A 291 -49.67 -28.60 -26.43
CA TYR A 291 -49.53 -30.06 -26.43
C TYR A 291 -48.73 -30.58 -25.24
N ALA A 292 -47.60 -29.95 -24.95
CA ALA A 292 -46.76 -30.34 -23.80
C ALA A 292 -47.52 -30.18 -22.47
N GLU A 293 -48.19 -29.03 -22.29
CA GLU A 293 -48.99 -28.71 -21.11
C GLU A 293 -50.19 -29.71 -20.95
N ALA A 294 -50.89 -30.00 -22.05
CA ALA A 294 -52.01 -30.95 -22.04
C ALA A 294 -51.61 -32.38 -21.70
N ASN A 295 -50.38 -32.77 -22.00
CA ASN A 295 -49.84 -34.10 -21.75
C ASN A 295 -48.91 -34.19 -20.53
N GLY A 296 -48.77 -33.11 -19.75
CA GLY A 296 -47.93 -33.07 -18.57
C GLY A 296 -46.42 -33.23 -18.86
N ILE A 297 -45.97 -32.83 -20.06
CA ILE A 297 -44.58 -32.87 -20.48
C ILE A 297 -43.87 -31.61 -19.98
N GLU A 298 -42.90 -31.75 -19.07
CA GLU A 298 -42.03 -30.66 -18.67
C GLU A 298 -41.09 -30.28 -19.81
N LEU A 299 -41.19 -29.03 -20.28
CA LEU A 299 -40.30 -28.49 -21.30
C LEU A 299 -38.93 -28.17 -20.68
N PRO A 300 -37.83 -28.54 -21.36
CA PRO A 300 -36.47 -28.20 -20.90
C PRO A 300 -36.26 -26.69 -20.73
N ARG A 301 -35.35 -26.29 -19.82
CA ARG A 301 -34.99 -24.87 -19.56
C ARG A 301 -34.60 -24.10 -20.83
N MET A 302 -34.05 -24.78 -21.83
CA MET A 302 -33.64 -24.20 -23.11
C MET A 302 -34.81 -23.77 -24.02
N VAL A 303 -36.06 -24.10 -23.69
CA VAL A 303 -37.23 -23.75 -24.49
C VAL A 303 -37.68 -22.33 -24.17
N LEU A 304 -37.64 -21.43 -25.19
CA LEU A 304 -38.22 -20.10 -25.12
C LEU A 304 -39.67 -20.14 -25.56
N LYS A 305 -40.60 -19.88 -24.67
CA LYS A 305 -42.04 -19.79 -24.97
C LYS A 305 -42.34 -18.43 -25.64
N THR A 306 -42.55 -18.43 -26.94
CA THR A 306 -42.99 -17.24 -27.67
C THR A 306 -44.48 -17.39 -27.97
N GLY A 307 -45.27 -16.34 -27.70
CA GLY A 307 -46.71 -16.33 -28.02
C GLY A 307 -47.01 -16.10 -29.50
N LEU A 308 -46.11 -16.43 -30.43
CA LEU A 308 -46.25 -16.24 -31.85
C LEU A 308 -46.92 -17.46 -32.50
N ASP A 309 -48.09 -17.27 -33.06
CA ASP A 309 -48.95 -18.32 -33.66
C ASP A 309 -48.50 -18.80 -35.06
N ASP A 310 -47.58 -18.11 -35.72
CA ASP A 310 -47.28 -18.27 -37.14
C ASP A 310 -45.97 -18.98 -37.48
N MET A 311 -45.59 -20.04 -36.79
CA MET A 311 -44.51 -20.92 -37.27
C MET A 311 -45.11 -22.02 -38.22
N THR A 312 -45.61 -21.58 -39.39
CA THR A 312 -46.34 -22.47 -40.30
C THR A 312 -45.47 -23.49 -41.04
N ASP A 313 -44.15 -23.24 -41.14
CA ASP A 313 -43.24 -24.14 -41.89
C ASP A 313 -42.15 -24.82 -41.04
N LYS A 314 -41.94 -24.42 -39.76
CA LYS A 314 -40.97 -25.07 -38.86
C LYS A 314 -41.54 -25.17 -37.45
N PRO A 315 -41.77 -26.41 -36.92
CA PRO A 315 -42.32 -26.60 -35.58
C PRO A 315 -41.40 -26.15 -34.43
N PHE A 316 -40.14 -25.94 -34.72
CA PHE A 316 -39.15 -25.41 -33.80
C PHE A 316 -38.01 -24.70 -34.55
N GLU A 317 -37.43 -23.72 -33.94
CA GLU A 317 -36.25 -23.02 -34.43
C GLU A 317 -35.19 -22.99 -33.31
N GLN A 318 -33.96 -23.39 -33.64
CA GLN A 318 -32.85 -23.27 -32.72
C GLN A 318 -32.20 -21.92 -32.90
N TRP A 319 -32.19 -21.15 -31.85
CA TRP A 319 -31.47 -19.87 -31.80
C TRP A 319 -30.21 -20.03 -30.94
N GLN A 320 -29.07 -19.79 -31.54
CA GLN A 320 -27.78 -19.84 -30.88
C GLN A 320 -27.01 -18.58 -31.27
N PRO A 321 -26.84 -17.61 -30.34
CA PRO A 321 -26.04 -16.44 -30.61
C PRO A 321 -24.56 -16.81 -30.79
N THR A 322 -23.90 -16.09 -31.68
CA THR A 322 -22.46 -16.23 -31.88
C THR A 322 -21.75 -15.41 -30.81
N LEU A 323 -21.03 -16.06 -29.93
CA LEU A 323 -20.21 -15.40 -28.91
C LEU A 323 -19.05 -14.62 -29.55
N GLN A 324 -18.89 -13.35 -29.20
CA GLN A 324 -17.80 -12.50 -29.64
C GLN A 324 -16.61 -12.47 -28.67
N VAL A 325 -16.27 -13.62 -28.08
CA VAL A 325 -15.26 -13.75 -27.02
C VAL A 325 -13.92 -13.16 -27.43
N ALA A 326 -13.44 -13.44 -28.66
CA ALA A 326 -12.14 -12.95 -29.12
C ALA A 326 -12.09 -11.42 -29.15
N SER A 327 -13.06 -10.78 -29.79
CA SER A 327 -13.11 -9.30 -29.88
C SER A 327 -13.28 -8.63 -28.51
N ARG A 328 -14.04 -9.23 -27.58
CA ARG A 328 -14.19 -8.73 -26.21
C ARG A 328 -12.91 -8.92 -25.40
N THR A 329 -12.23 -10.06 -25.55
CA THR A 329 -10.94 -10.32 -24.90
C THR A 329 -9.88 -9.33 -25.36
N ASP A 330 -9.85 -8.99 -26.66
CA ASP A 330 -8.95 -7.97 -27.20
C ASP A 330 -9.22 -6.59 -26.57
N GLY A 331 -10.49 -6.21 -26.43
CA GLY A 331 -10.90 -4.96 -25.77
C GLY A 331 -10.51 -4.94 -24.29
N ILE A 332 -10.70 -6.05 -23.57
CA ILE A 332 -10.32 -6.19 -22.17
C ILE A 332 -8.79 -6.11 -22.02
N ASN A 333 -8.03 -6.80 -22.89
CA ASN A 333 -6.57 -6.73 -22.89
C ASN A 333 -6.05 -5.32 -23.17
N PHE A 334 -6.71 -4.57 -24.05
CA PHE A 334 -6.38 -3.18 -24.29
C PHE A 334 -6.59 -2.31 -23.04
N LEU A 335 -7.71 -2.48 -22.32
CA LEU A 335 -7.95 -1.77 -21.04
C LEU A 335 -6.91 -2.15 -19.98
N LEU A 336 -6.59 -3.44 -19.85
CA LEU A 336 -5.55 -3.92 -18.93
C LEU A 336 -4.18 -3.31 -19.25
N SER A 337 -3.85 -3.19 -20.53
CA SER A 337 -2.61 -2.57 -20.99
C SER A 337 -2.52 -1.08 -20.62
N ILE A 338 -3.60 -0.32 -20.80
CA ILE A 338 -3.68 1.10 -20.41
C ILE A 338 -3.59 1.25 -18.89
N ILE A 339 -4.33 0.44 -18.13
CA ILE A 339 -4.29 0.47 -16.66
C ILE A 339 -2.87 0.14 -16.18
N SER A 340 -2.23 -0.91 -16.72
CA SER A 340 -0.84 -1.25 -16.43
C SER A 340 0.07 -0.03 -16.63
N TYR A 341 0.00 0.59 -17.80
CA TYR A 341 0.80 1.76 -18.14
C TYR A 341 0.57 2.93 -17.17
N LYS A 342 -0.68 3.28 -16.86
CA LYS A 342 -1.03 4.40 -15.97
C LYS A 342 -0.66 4.16 -14.51
N THR A 343 -0.62 2.88 -14.08
CA THR A 343 -0.25 2.50 -12.70
C THR A 343 1.24 2.18 -12.51
N GLY A 344 2.08 2.47 -13.55
CA GLY A 344 3.53 2.33 -13.45
C GLY A 344 4.07 0.94 -13.81
N PHE A 345 3.22 0.02 -14.28
CA PHE A 345 3.64 -1.26 -14.83
C PHE A 345 3.89 -1.17 -16.32
N ASP A 346 4.64 -2.13 -16.84
CA ASP A 346 4.76 -2.32 -18.29
C ASP A 346 3.41 -2.71 -18.89
N PRO A 347 3.07 -2.22 -20.12
CA PRO A 347 1.73 -2.39 -20.68
C PRO A 347 1.26 -3.83 -20.81
N GLY A 348 2.19 -4.80 -20.97
CA GLY A 348 1.90 -6.22 -21.07
C GLY A 348 1.76 -6.97 -19.75
N TYR A 349 2.01 -6.32 -18.60
CA TYR A 349 2.15 -6.99 -17.30
C TYR A 349 0.90 -7.77 -16.87
N PHE A 350 -0.28 -7.21 -17.06
CA PHE A 350 -1.56 -7.83 -16.68
C PHE A 350 -2.36 -8.38 -17.87
N VAL A 351 -1.80 -8.39 -19.07
CA VAL A 351 -2.50 -8.82 -20.29
C VAL A 351 -2.60 -10.33 -20.37
N PHE A 352 -3.80 -10.87 -20.62
CA PHE A 352 -4.05 -12.29 -20.82
C PHE A 352 -3.70 -12.71 -22.27
N ASN A 353 -2.44 -12.75 -22.60
CA ASN A 353 -1.99 -13.30 -23.87
C ASN A 353 -1.45 -14.71 -23.62
N GLY A 354 -2.05 -15.71 -24.28
CA GLY A 354 -1.58 -17.10 -24.25
C GLY A 354 -0.23 -17.36 -24.96
N GLN A 355 0.57 -16.32 -25.19
CA GLN A 355 1.94 -16.48 -25.66
C GLN A 355 2.82 -16.92 -24.50
N THR A 356 3.26 -18.13 -24.56
CA THR A 356 4.36 -18.67 -23.76
C THR A 356 5.51 -17.66 -23.83
N ILE A 357 5.92 -17.14 -22.68
CA ILE A 357 7.15 -16.35 -22.55
C ILE A 357 8.27 -17.26 -23.08
N SER A 358 8.73 -17.01 -24.31
CA SER A 358 9.95 -17.63 -24.79
C SER A 358 11.05 -17.26 -23.79
N VAL A 359 11.96 -18.20 -23.50
CA VAL A 359 13.07 -18.00 -22.57
C VAL A 359 13.80 -16.71 -22.96
N ALA A 360 13.41 -15.61 -22.29
CA ALA A 360 14.03 -14.30 -22.49
C ALA A 360 15.32 -14.26 -21.66
N THR A 361 16.38 -13.66 -22.21
CA THR A 361 17.58 -13.38 -21.43
C THR A 361 17.28 -12.33 -20.36
N ALA A 362 18.03 -12.31 -19.25
CA ALA A 362 17.87 -11.31 -18.20
C ALA A 362 17.87 -9.87 -18.74
N THR A 363 18.71 -9.58 -19.71
CA THR A 363 18.78 -8.27 -20.41
C THR A 363 17.49 -7.96 -21.19
N GLN A 364 16.83 -8.97 -21.77
CA GLN A 364 15.55 -8.76 -22.46
C GLN A 364 14.42 -8.53 -21.47
N VAL A 365 14.39 -9.24 -20.33
CA VAL A 365 13.45 -9.02 -19.24
C VAL A 365 13.62 -7.62 -18.67
N GLU A 366 14.85 -7.20 -18.38
CA GLU A 366 15.17 -5.86 -17.89
C GLU A 366 14.72 -4.77 -18.87
N ALA A 367 14.97 -4.95 -20.16
CA ALA A 367 14.53 -3.99 -21.18
C ALA A 367 12.99 -3.91 -21.31
N THR A 368 12.29 -5.02 -21.07
CA THR A 368 10.83 -5.12 -21.17
C THR A 368 10.14 -4.63 -19.90
N GLU A 369 10.73 -4.84 -18.71
CA GLU A 369 10.12 -4.51 -17.41
C GLU A 369 10.68 -3.23 -16.78
N ARG A 370 11.41 -2.43 -17.54
CA ARG A 370 12.11 -1.24 -17.06
C ARG A 370 11.18 -0.23 -16.35
N ARG A 371 9.95 -0.08 -16.86
CA ARG A 371 8.98 0.83 -16.28
C ARG A 371 8.56 0.37 -14.88
N THR A 372 8.21 -0.90 -14.74
CA THR A 372 7.85 -1.52 -13.46
C THR A 372 8.98 -1.38 -12.44
N ILE A 373 10.22 -1.66 -12.86
CA ILE A 373 11.41 -1.54 -12.02
C ILE A 373 11.61 -0.11 -11.51
N ASN A 374 11.51 0.89 -12.41
CA ASN A 374 11.63 2.30 -12.03
C ASN A 374 10.52 2.71 -11.05
N THR A 375 9.27 2.34 -11.32
CA THR A 375 8.14 2.62 -10.40
C THR A 375 8.36 2.02 -9.02
N VAL A 376 8.82 0.78 -8.94
CA VAL A 376 9.17 0.17 -7.65
C VAL A 376 10.32 0.90 -6.97
N GLY A 377 11.31 1.38 -7.75
CA GLY A 377 12.40 2.23 -7.25
C GLY A 377 11.88 3.49 -6.58
N ASP A 378 11.00 4.24 -7.26
CA ASP A 378 10.40 5.48 -6.72
C ASP A 378 9.70 5.25 -5.36
N TYR A 379 8.98 4.13 -5.22
CA TYR A 379 8.36 3.76 -3.94
C TYR A 379 9.37 3.34 -2.86
N ARG A 380 10.45 2.67 -3.24
CA ARG A 380 11.52 2.29 -2.30
C ARG A 380 12.28 3.50 -1.79
N ASP A 381 12.47 4.52 -2.63
CA ASP A 381 13.11 5.79 -2.25
C ASP A 381 12.30 6.55 -1.18
N ILE A 382 10.97 6.48 -1.21
CA ILE A 382 10.13 7.02 -0.13
C ILE A 382 10.41 6.32 1.21
N LEU A 383 10.67 5.02 1.16
CA LEU A 383 10.94 4.24 2.37
C LEU A 383 12.35 4.48 2.89
N SER A 384 13.35 4.50 2.01
CA SER A 384 14.74 4.76 2.37
C SER A 384 15.57 5.13 1.14
N CYS A 385 16.04 6.36 1.05
CA CYS A 385 16.98 6.83 0.03
C CYS A 385 18.24 7.43 0.68
N PRO A 386 19.37 7.52 -0.06
CA PRO A 386 20.54 8.26 0.40
C PRO A 386 20.18 9.72 0.68
N ASP A 387 20.71 10.30 1.77
CA ASP A 387 20.61 11.73 1.99
C ASP A 387 21.39 12.51 0.90
N SER A 388 20.92 13.71 0.57
CA SER A 388 21.54 14.61 -0.40
C SER A 388 23.01 14.93 -0.10
N ASN A 389 23.39 14.89 1.17
CA ASN A 389 24.77 15.11 1.63
C ASN A 389 25.65 13.85 1.57
N GLY A 390 25.07 12.67 1.29
CA GLY A 390 25.80 11.41 1.23
C GLY A 390 26.22 10.82 2.59
N ASP A 391 25.89 11.48 3.69
CA ASP A 391 26.33 11.12 5.04
C ASP A 391 25.33 10.19 5.78
N GLY A 392 24.20 9.83 5.15
CA GLY A 392 23.16 9.01 5.77
C GLY A 392 22.06 8.60 4.80
N ARG A 393 20.98 8.11 5.35
CA ARG A 393 19.74 7.76 4.62
C ARG A 393 18.55 8.45 5.28
N ILE A 394 17.59 8.85 4.45
CA ILE A 394 16.33 9.47 4.87
C ILE A 394 15.15 8.64 4.35
N GLY A 395 13.96 8.90 4.81
CA GLY A 395 12.71 8.28 4.37
C GLY A 395 11.89 7.73 5.52
N ALA A 396 10.74 7.14 5.21
CA ALA A 396 9.74 6.75 6.19
C ALA A 396 10.25 5.76 7.25
N ILE A 397 11.17 4.85 6.90
CA ILE A 397 11.76 3.89 7.84
C ILE A 397 12.57 4.64 8.93
N HIS A 398 13.33 5.67 8.52
CA HIS A 398 14.16 6.46 9.42
C HIS A 398 13.30 7.34 10.34
N ASP A 399 12.23 7.93 9.82
CA ASP A 399 11.29 8.73 10.61
C ASP A 399 10.48 7.87 11.59
N ILE A 400 10.07 6.66 11.19
CA ILE A 400 9.44 5.69 12.10
C ILE A 400 10.40 5.31 13.24
N ALA A 401 11.66 5.04 12.94
CA ALA A 401 12.66 4.75 13.96
C ALA A 401 12.90 5.94 14.91
N TYR A 402 12.96 7.17 14.38
CA TYR A 402 13.03 8.38 15.16
C TYR A 402 11.85 8.49 16.14
N ILE A 403 10.61 8.27 15.66
CA ILE A 403 9.41 8.30 16.50
C ILE A 403 9.49 7.27 17.63
N MET A 404 9.92 6.05 17.33
CA MET A 404 10.06 4.98 18.30
C MET A 404 11.12 5.31 19.37
N ASP A 405 12.24 5.90 18.97
CA ASP A 405 13.31 6.29 19.89
C ASP A 405 12.89 7.48 20.76
N ALA A 406 12.31 8.52 20.16
CA ALA A 406 11.78 9.68 20.88
C ALA A 406 10.73 9.27 21.92
N MET A 407 9.81 8.39 21.57
CA MET A 407 8.80 7.89 22.52
C MET A 407 9.40 7.06 23.64
N ALA A 408 10.44 6.28 23.39
CA ALA A 408 11.14 5.54 24.43
C ALA A 408 11.83 6.48 25.43
N VAL A 409 12.40 7.60 24.98
CA VAL A 409 12.95 8.64 25.85
C VAL A 409 11.86 9.35 26.64
N ILE A 410 10.76 9.75 26.00
CA ILE A 410 9.62 10.41 26.62
C ILE A 410 8.98 9.52 27.71
N ASN A 411 8.87 8.22 27.45
CA ASN A 411 8.33 7.24 28.40
C ASN A 411 9.32 6.86 29.52
N GLY A 412 10.59 7.33 29.46
CA GLY A 412 11.62 6.99 30.42
C GLY A 412 12.23 5.59 30.26
N GLU A 413 11.98 4.93 29.11
CA GLU A 413 12.53 3.62 28.77
C GLU A 413 13.98 3.70 28.27
N SER A 414 14.42 4.89 27.86
CA SER A 414 15.77 5.20 27.37
C SER A 414 16.26 6.53 27.93
N ALA A 415 17.58 6.60 28.18
CA ALA A 415 18.20 7.84 28.61
C ALA A 415 18.27 8.85 27.44
N PRO A 416 18.07 10.16 27.68
CA PRO A 416 18.20 11.17 26.63
C PRO A 416 19.57 11.17 25.93
N SER A 417 20.65 10.76 26.62
CA SER A 417 22.00 10.64 26.05
C SER A 417 22.16 9.49 25.04
N GLU A 418 21.24 8.55 25.03
CA GLU A 418 21.22 7.41 24.09
C GLU A 418 20.35 7.69 22.86
N PHE A 419 19.66 8.84 22.81
CA PHE A 419 18.80 9.23 21.69
C PHE A 419 19.63 9.39 20.41
N GLY A 420 19.16 8.78 19.31
CA GLY A 420 19.83 8.82 18.01
C GLY A 420 21.11 7.97 17.91
N ASN A 421 21.41 7.13 18.92
CA ASN A 421 22.59 6.25 18.93
C ASN A 421 22.38 5.00 18.07
N TYR A 422 21.98 5.20 16.80
CA TYR A 422 21.82 4.13 15.83
C TYR A 422 21.97 4.64 14.39
N GLU A 423 22.27 3.72 13.49
CA GLU A 423 22.23 3.88 12.05
C GLU A 423 21.38 2.78 11.44
N ILE A 424 20.64 3.12 10.39
CA ILE A 424 19.72 2.18 9.72
C ILE A 424 20.21 1.95 8.31
N TYR A 425 20.38 0.69 7.97
CA TYR A 425 20.67 0.22 6.62
C TYR A 425 19.46 -0.57 6.12
N ALA A 426 18.75 -0.01 5.13
CA ALA A 426 17.66 -0.70 4.46
C ALA A 426 18.15 -1.15 3.09
N ASP A 427 18.14 -2.46 2.87
CA ASP A 427 18.49 -3.08 1.61
C ASP A 427 17.22 -3.67 0.98
N PHE A 428 17.07 -3.48 -0.33
CA PHE A 428 15.94 -3.98 -1.10
C PHE A 428 16.46 -4.95 -2.14
N ALA A 429 15.76 -6.07 -2.33
CA ALA A 429 16.13 -7.01 -3.37
C ALA A 429 16.18 -6.33 -4.74
N ASP A 430 17.24 -6.59 -5.47
CA ASP A 430 17.33 -6.20 -6.87
C ASP A 430 16.33 -7.02 -7.69
N LEU A 431 15.37 -6.34 -8.34
CA LEU A 431 14.34 -6.99 -9.15
C LEU A 431 14.87 -7.54 -10.46
N THR A 432 16.05 -7.06 -10.90
CA THR A 432 16.68 -7.47 -12.16
C THR A 432 17.61 -8.66 -12.00
N ARG A 433 17.96 -9.00 -10.75
CA ARG A 433 18.93 -10.06 -10.48
C ARG A 433 18.38 -11.44 -10.76
N ASN A 434 19.01 -12.11 -11.68
CA ASN A 434 18.88 -13.55 -11.86
C ASN A 434 19.80 -14.26 -10.85
N ALA A 435 19.22 -14.94 -9.86
CA ALA A 435 19.97 -15.63 -8.81
C ALA A 435 21.01 -16.62 -9.38
N GLU A 436 20.78 -17.21 -10.56
CA GLU A 436 21.74 -18.09 -11.24
C GLU A 436 22.92 -17.33 -11.84
N GLU A 437 22.68 -16.15 -12.43
CA GLU A 437 23.74 -15.31 -12.97
C GLU A 437 24.63 -14.74 -11.87
N ASP A 438 24.03 -14.34 -10.76
CA ASP A 438 24.75 -13.85 -9.59
C ASP A 438 25.61 -14.94 -8.95
N ARG A 439 25.05 -16.15 -8.81
CA ARG A 439 25.82 -17.32 -8.34
C ARG A 439 26.99 -17.63 -9.29
N SER A 440 26.72 -17.62 -10.59
CA SER A 440 27.76 -17.86 -11.61
C SER A 440 28.86 -16.81 -11.58
N ARG A 441 28.46 -15.52 -11.44
CA ARG A 441 29.40 -14.39 -11.33
C ARG A 441 30.21 -14.45 -10.03
N ALA A 442 29.54 -14.74 -8.90
CA ALA A 442 30.21 -14.88 -7.61
C ALA A 442 31.19 -16.06 -7.59
N LEU A 443 30.83 -17.20 -8.19
CA LEU A 443 31.74 -18.33 -8.41
C LEU A 443 32.96 -17.94 -9.26
N LEU A 444 32.72 -17.25 -10.38
CA LEU A 444 33.79 -16.80 -11.28
C LEU A 444 34.74 -15.82 -10.58
N LEU A 445 34.24 -14.91 -9.75
CA LEU A 445 35.05 -13.97 -8.97
C LEU A 445 35.83 -14.67 -7.86
N THR A 446 35.24 -15.70 -7.26
CA THR A 446 35.89 -16.56 -6.26
C THR A 446 37.01 -17.39 -6.89
N ASP A 447 36.75 -17.97 -8.06
CA ASP A 447 37.77 -18.76 -8.81
C ASP A 447 38.93 -17.89 -9.32
N LYS A 448 38.67 -16.64 -9.70
CA LYS A 448 39.69 -15.65 -10.06
C LYS A 448 40.43 -15.06 -8.84
N GLY A 449 40.05 -15.41 -7.62
CA GLY A 449 40.71 -14.98 -6.40
C GLY A 449 40.36 -13.56 -5.94
N PHE A 450 39.35 -12.91 -6.51
CA PHE A 450 38.84 -11.61 -6.04
C PHE A 450 38.08 -11.72 -4.75
N TYR A 451 37.39 -12.84 -4.52
CA TYR A 451 36.70 -13.13 -3.26
C TYR A 451 37.29 -14.38 -2.61
N PRO A 452 37.38 -14.42 -1.27
CA PRO A 452 37.75 -15.64 -0.55
C PRO A 452 36.62 -16.67 -0.70
N LYS A 453 36.97 -17.97 -0.79
CA LYS A 453 36.00 -19.07 -1.00
C LYS A 453 34.89 -19.11 0.06
N TRP A 454 35.17 -18.76 1.33
CA TRP A 454 34.17 -18.71 2.39
C TRP A 454 33.12 -17.62 2.16
N TYR A 455 33.49 -16.52 1.46
CA TYR A 455 32.56 -15.42 1.17
C TYR A 455 31.39 -15.88 0.28
N TYR A 456 31.68 -16.72 -0.73
CA TYR A 456 30.64 -17.31 -1.58
C TYR A 456 29.65 -18.15 -0.78
N LEU A 457 30.15 -19.00 0.15
CA LEU A 457 29.32 -19.86 0.99
C LEU A 457 28.37 -19.05 1.92
N VAL A 458 28.86 -17.94 2.45
CA VAL A 458 28.05 -17.06 3.31
C VAL A 458 26.96 -16.34 2.52
N HIS A 459 27.33 -15.71 1.38
CA HIS A 459 26.42 -14.81 0.68
C HIS A 459 25.51 -15.50 -0.35
N ASN A 460 25.87 -16.67 -0.83
CA ASN A 460 25.08 -17.37 -1.87
C ASN A 460 24.45 -18.69 -1.37
N GLU A 461 25.02 -19.31 -0.36
CA GLU A 461 24.52 -20.60 0.16
C GLU A 461 23.96 -20.49 1.58
N GLY A 462 24.04 -19.31 2.22
CA GLY A 462 23.41 -19.02 3.52
C GLY A 462 24.11 -19.64 4.75
N PHE A 463 25.37 -20.04 4.64
CA PHE A 463 26.13 -20.52 5.78
C PHE A 463 26.56 -19.38 6.71
N THR A 464 26.71 -19.66 8.00
CA THR A 464 27.38 -18.72 8.90
C THR A 464 28.86 -18.59 8.54
N GLU A 465 29.48 -17.44 8.83
CA GLU A 465 30.89 -17.21 8.51
C GLU A 465 31.81 -18.29 9.13
N GLU A 466 31.53 -18.70 10.38
CA GLU A 466 32.27 -19.75 11.07
C GLU A 466 32.16 -21.10 10.35
N ALA A 467 30.93 -21.49 9.98
CA ALA A 467 30.71 -22.74 9.25
C ALA A 467 31.36 -22.70 7.85
N ALA A 468 31.24 -21.57 7.14
CA ALA A 468 31.82 -21.38 5.83
C ALA A 468 33.36 -21.46 5.84
N ARG A 469 34.00 -20.88 6.87
CA ARG A 469 35.45 -20.96 7.07
C ARG A 469 35.90 -22.38 7.39
N ALA A 470 35.13 -23.09 8.22
CA ALA A 470 35.41 -24.50 8.55
C ALA A 470 35.35 -25.41 7.31
N ILE A 471 34.30 -25.27 6.49
CA ILE A 471 34.14 -26.03 5.24
C ILE A 471 35.31 -25.76 4.29
N VAL A 472 35.72 -24.50 4.13
CA VAL A 472 36.84 -24.14 3.24
C VAL A 472 38.17 -24.70 3.77
N ALA A 473 38.40 -24.72 5.09
CA ALA A 473 39.57 -25.28 5.68
C ALA A 473 39.63 -26.81 5.52
N GLU A 474 38.50 -27.50 5.71
CA GLU A 474 38.37 -28.95 5.49
C GLU A 474 38.64 -29.33 4.04
N ALA A 475 37.98 -28.64 3.07
CA ALA A 475 38.19 -28.84 1.65
C ALA A 475 39.66 -28.59 1.23
N LYS A 476 40.35 -27.64 1.86
CA LYS A 476 41.78 -27.40 1.61
C LYS A 476 42.64 -28.57 2.10
N SER A 477 42.37 -29.11 3.29
CA SER A 477 43.10 -30.25 3.87
C SER A 477 42.91 -31.55 3.06
N GLU A 478 41.73 -31.76 2.47
CA GLU A 478 41.45 -32.90 1.58
C GLU A 478 42.16 -32.82 0.25
N ASN A 479 42.40 -31.62 -0.28
CA ASN A 479 43.05 -31.36 -1.56
C ASN A 479 44.57 -31.14 -1.45
N GLU A 480 45.14 -31.11 -0.26
CA GLU A 480 46.60 -31.11 -0.10
C GLU A 480 47.14 -32.46 -0.58
N PRO A 481 48.16 -32.48 -1.49
CA PRO A 481 48.78 -33.74 -1.94
C PRO A 481 49.37 -34.45 -0.69
N LYS A 482 48.87 -35.63 -0.40
CA LYS A 482 49.54 -36.48 0.60
C LYS A 482 50.96 -36.71 0.09
N GLU A 483 51.97 -36.17 0.80
CA GLU A 483 53.37 -36.41 0.51
C GLU A 483 53.57 -37.91 0.35
N GLY A 484 54.17 -38.29 -0.78
CA GLY A 484 54.34 -39.68 -1.17
C GLY A 484 55.22 -40.42 -0.19
N LEU A 485 54.76 -41.60 0.21
CA LEU A 485 55.42 -42.57 1.04
C LEU A 485 56.62 -43.26 0.36
N PHE A 486 57.30 -42.58 -0.55
CA PHE A 486 58.54 -43.11 -1.15
C PHE A 486 59.64 -42.07 -1.01
N GLY A 487 60.40 -42.24 0.08
CA GLY A 487 61.70 -41.63 0.21
C GLY A 487 62.63 -42.17 -0.89
N GLU A 488 63.35 -41.27 -1.53
CA GLU A 488 64.49 -41.60 -2.39
C GLU A 488 65.55 -42.31 -1.58
N GLU A 489 66.00 -43.50 -2.10
CA GLU A 489 67.36 -44.01 -1.87
C GLU A 489 68.34 -43.33 -2.83
#